data_a03bc05554bbaddaf868608ded86921e
#
_entry.id   a03bc05554bbaddaf868608ded86921e
#
_cell.length_a   1.000
_cell.length_b   1.000
_cell.length_c   1.000
_cell.angle_alpha   90.00
_cell.angle_beta   90.00
_cell.angle_gamma   90.00
#
_symmetry.space_group_name_H-M   'P 1'
#
loop_
_entity.id
_entity.type
_entity.pdbx_description
1 polymer ?
#
loop_
_entity_poly.entity_id
_entity_poly.type
_entity_poly.pdbx_seq_one_letter_code
_entity_poly.pdbx_strand_id
1 'polypeptide(L)'
;EVGKSVSAGRAKIITGGGSNETAHAIELYRASEKAGADGIMIVTPYYNKPTQAGILTHFRLVADATDLPVILYDIPGRTGVPIKYETILRLAKHPNILAIKDAKGDFSEVSRLLNQTDLMYFSGDDANALPHMAIGATGLIGVTANITAAPYRVMVDAVNRGDLAAATAAHKSLEPLVRAVMTHVPGTVSAKYI
;
A
#
# COMPACT_ATOMS: atom_id res chain seq x y z
N GLU A 1 10.32 15.89 -4.24
CA GLU A 1 11.69 16.45 -4.29
C GLU A 1 12.44 16.20 -2.97
N VAL A 2 11.93 16.67 -1.81
CA VAL A 2 12.61 16.51 -0.50
C VAL A 2 12.92 15.04 -0.21
N GLY A 3 11.96 14.12 -0.40
CA GLY A 3 12.17 12.68 -0.18
C GLY A 3 13.31 12.11 -1.03
N LYS A 4 13.42 12.50 -2.30
CA LYS A 4 14.53 12.08 -3.18
C LYS A 4 15.87 12.63 -2.71
N SER A 5 15.93 13.90 -2.33
CA SER A 5 17.13 14.52 -1.80
C SER A 5 17.62 13.84 -0.52
N VAL A 6 16.72 13.63 0.45
CA VAL A 6 17.05 13.00 1.74
C VAL A 6 17.41 11.53 1.58
N SER A 7 16.70 10.78 0.72
CA SER A 7 17.00 9.36 0.50
C SER A 7 18.36 9.15 -0.16
N ALA A 8 18.81 10.10 -0.99
CA ALA A 8 20.09 10.06 -1.70
C ALA A 8 20.35 8.69 -2.38
N GLY A 9 19.33 8.08 -2.96
CA GLY A 9 19.38 6.77 -3.61
C GLY A 9 19.34 5.56 -2.66
N ARG A 10 19.33 5.75 -1.34
CA ARG A 10 19.28 4.64 -0.35
C ARG A 10 17.94 3.93 -0.30
N ALA A 11 16.86 4.58 -0.74
CA ALA A 11 15.52 4.02 -0.80
C ALA A 11 14.77 4.52 -2.03
N LYS A 12 13.84 3.71 -2.51
CA LYS A 12 12.89 4.11 -3.55
C LYS A 12 11.83 5.03 -2.97
N ILE A 13 11.43 6.04 -3.73
CA ILE A 13 10.40 7.00 -3.32
C ILE A 13 9.14 6.73 -4.11
N ILE A 14 8.12 6.23 -3.42
CA ILE A 14 6.78 6.03 -3.97
C ILE A 14 5.90 7.18 -3.50
N THR A 15 5.29 7.91 -4.43
CA THR A 15 4.41 9.02 -4.09
C THR A 15 2.96 8.59 -4.04
N GLY A 16 2.24 9.06 -3.03
CA GLY A 16 0.78 8.99 -2.95
C GLY A 16 0.21 10.37 -3.29
N GLY A 17 -0.40 10.52 -4.44
CA GLY A 17 -1.00 11.77 -4.92
C GLY A 17 -2.40 11.55 -5.49
N GLY A 18 -3.07 10.47 -5.05
CA GLY A 18 -4.38 10.10 -5.57
C GLY A 18 -5.46 11.14 -5.30
N SER A 19 -6.40 11.25 -6.23
CA SER A 19 -7.63 12.03 -6.12
C SER A 19 -8.82 11.14 -6.44
N ASN A 20 -10.00 11.53 -5.99
CA ASN A 20 -11.25 10.89 -6.39
C ASN A 20 -11.76 11.36 -7.77
N GLU A 21 -11.02 12.27 -8.41
CA GLU A 21 -11.23 12.76 -9.77
C GLU A 21 -10.04 12.32 -10.63
N THR A 22 -10.33 11.66 -11.78
CA THR A 22 -9.31 10.97 -12.58
C THR A 22 -8.32 11.92 -13.24
N ALA A 23 -8.78 13.03 -13.80
CA ALA A 23 -7.91 13.98 -14.50
C ALA A 23 -6.96 14.65 -13.50
N HIS A 24 -7.46 15.04 -12.33
CA HIS A 24 -6.63 15.61 -11.26
C HIS A 24 -5.62 14.59 -10.70
N ALA A 25 -5.99 13.31 -10.56
CA ALA A 25 -5.05 12.26 -10.19
C ALA A 25 -3.90 12.16 -11.20
N ILE A 26 -4.20 12.20 -12.51
CA ILE A 26 -3.19 12.17 -13.57
C ILE A 26 -2.23 13.38 -13.47
N GLU A 27 -2.76 14.59 -13.22
CA GLU A 27 -1.94 15.79 -13.03
C GLU A 27 -0.96 15.65 -11.86
N LEU A 28 -1.44 15.16 -10.70
CA LEU A 28 -0.62 14.94 -9.51
C LEU A 28 0.50 13.91 -9.75
N TYR A 29 0.20 12.83 -10.48
CA TYR A 29 1.21 11.82 -10.79
C TYR A 29 2.23 12.26 -11.82
N ARG A 30 1.84 13.05 -12.82
CA ARG A 30 2.78 13.71 -13.72
C ARG A 30 3.73 14.67 -12.97
N ALA A 31 3.21 15.38 -11.98
CA ALA A 31 4.06 16.20 -11.10
C ALA A 31 5.03 15.36 -10.27
N SER A 32 4.57 14.18 -9.78
CA SER A 32 5.40 13.22 -9.05
C SER A 32 6.54 12.66 -9.91
N GLU A 33 6.24 12.30 -11.16
CA GLU A 33 7.22 11.82 -12.13
C GLU A 33 8.28 12.88 -12.42
N LYS A 34 7.87 14.14 -12.67
CA LYS A 34 8.80 15.28 -12.83
C LYS A 34 9.66 15.53 -11.60
N ALA A 35 9.15 15.24 -10.40
CA ALA A 35 9.91 15.32 -9.14
C ALA A 35 10.87 14.14 -8.92
N GLY A 36 10.92 13.16 -9.84
CA GLY A 36 11.81 12.01 -9.82
C GLY A 36 11.34 10.87 -8.90
N ALA A 37 10.04 10.70 -8.71
CA ALA A 37 9.50 9.52 -8.01
C ALA A 37 9.93 8.21 -8.71
N ASP A 38 10.08 7.15 -7.94
CA ASP A 38 10.41 5.80 -8.45
C ASP A 38 9.15 4.97 -8.72
N GLY A 39 7.99 5.44 -8.28
CA GLY A 39 6.69 4.82 -8.49
C GLY A 39 5.57 5.66 -7.89
N ILE A 40 4.35 5.26 -8.17
CA ILE A 40 3.14 5.94 -7.68
C ILE A 40 2.21 4.96 -6.96
N MET A 41 1.50 5.45 -5.95
CA MET A 41 0.46 4.70 -5.25
C MET A 41 -0.89 5.39 -5.44
N ILE A 42 -1.83 4.69 -6.06
CA ILE A 42 -3.15 5.19 -6.43
C ILE A 42 -4.18 4.62 -5.47
N VAL A 43 -4.86 5.48 -4.72
CA VAL A 43 -5.97 5.09 -3.85
C VAL A 43 -7.26 4.94 -4.66
N THR A 44 -8.09 3.96 -4.30
CA THR A 44 -9.47 3.86 -4.81
C THR A 44 -10.18 5.21 -4.64
N PRO A 45 -10.89 5.73 -5.67
CA PRO A 45 -11.61 6.99 -5.53
C PRO A 45 -12.53 6.97 -4.31
N TYR A 46 -12.30 7.92 -3.41
CA TYR A 46 -12.98 8.04 -2.12
C TYR A 46 -14.17 9.00 -2.21
N TYR A 47 -15.11 8.90 -1.28
CA TYR A 47 -16.30 9.75 -1.15
C TYR A 47 -17.39 9.46 -2.21
N ASN A 48 -17.07 9.49 -3.50
CA ASN A 48 -18.02 9.34 -4.62
C ASN A 48 -18.47 7.88 -4.86
N LYS A 49 -17.87 6.89 -4.18
CA LYS A 49 -18.25 5.46 -4.20
C LYS A 49 -18.51 4.92 -5.62
N PRO A 50 -17.53 4.93 -6.51
CA PRO A 50 -17.69 4.51 -7.89
C PRO A 50 -18.08 3.03 -8.03
N THR A 51 -18.69 2.68 -9.15
CA THR A 51 -18.91 1.27 -9.53
C THR A 51 -17.56 0.58 -9.82
N GLN A 52 -17.55 -0.76 -9.85
CA GLN A 52 -16.33 -1.51 -10.20
C GLN A 52 -15.82 -1.21 -11.61
N ALA A 53 -16.72 -0.90 -12.57
CA ALA A 53 -16.34 -0.44 -13.88
C ALA A 53 -15.67 0.93 -13.83
N GLY A 54 -16.18 1.85 -13.01
CA GLY A 54 -15.56 3.16 -12.77
C GLY A 54 -14.17 3.04 -12.09
N ILE A 55 -14.04 2.17 -11.08
CA ILE A 55 -12.76 1.87 -10.42
C ILE A 55 -11.74 1.35 -11.43
N LEU A 56 -12.11 0.35 -12.24
CA LEU A 56 -11.24 -0.20 -13.27
C LEU A 56 -10.79 0.86 -14.27
N THR A 57 -11.72 1.70 -14.75
CA THR A 57 -11.43 2.77 -15.71
C THR A 57 -10.49 3.81 -15.10
N HIS A 58 -10.76 4.26 -13.87
CA HIS A 58 -9.89 5.21 -13.14
C HIS A 58 -8.44 4.72 -13.04
N PHE A 59 -8.24 3.51 -12.52
CA PHE A 59 -6.90 2.96 -12.36
C PHE A 59 -6.18 2.78 -13.70
N ARG A 60 -6.87 2.33 -14.74
CA ARG A 60 -6.29 2.18 -16.07
C ARG A 60 -5.86 3.52 -16.66
N LEU A 61 -6.73 4.51 -16.66
CA LEU A 61 -6.41 5.83 -17.21
C LEU A 61 -5.23 6.49 -16.49
N VAL A 62 -5.11 6.31 -15.17
CA VAL A 62 -3.95 6.81 -14.43
C VAL A 62 -2.70 6.01 -14.78
N ALA A 63 -2.78 4.69 -14.84
CA ALA A 63 -1.64 3.83 -15.18
C ALA A 63 -1.17 4.01 -16.63
N ASP A 64 -2.09 4.29 -17.57
CA ASP A 64 -1.78 4.62 -18.97
C ASP A 64 -1.09 6.00 -19.14
N ALA A 65 -1.23 6.88 -18.13
CA ALA A 65 -0.70 8.26 -18.21
C ALA A 65 0.73 8.41 -17.66
N THR A 66 1.39 7.33 -17.23
CA THR A 66 2.74 7.32 -16.66
C THR A 66 3.48 6.02 -17.00
N ASP A 67 4.81 6.11 -17.09
CA ASP A 67 5.70 4.95 -17.22
C ASP A 67 6.17 4.42 -15.85
N LEU A 68 5.81 5.09 -14.76
CA LEU A 68 6.20 4.67 -13.41
C LEU A 68 5.44 3.43 -12.95
N PRO A 69 6.06 2.54 -12.15
CA PRO A 69 5.37 1.46 -11.46
C PRO A 69 4.21 1.96 -10.61
N VAL A 70 3.07 1.28 -10.72
CA VAL A 70 1.83 1.62 -10.02
C VAL A 70 1.55 0.61 -8.92
N ILE A 71 1.24 1.14 -7.73
CA ILE A 71 0.71 0.40 -6.59
C ILE A 71 -0.76 0.77 -6.42
N LEU A 72 -1.66 -0.19 -6.53
CA LEU A 72 -3.07 0.01 -6.18
C LEU A 72 -3.20 0.15 -4.65
N TYR A 73 -4.07 1.02 -4.18
CA TYR A 73 -4.36 1.12 -2.75
C TYR A 73 -5.84 0.89 -2.45
N ASP A 74 -6.14 -0.23 -1.81
CA ASP A 74 -7.48 -0.63 -1.41
C ASP A 74 -7.70 -0.47 0.09
N ILE A 75 -8.53 0.51 0.46
CA ILE A 75 -8.86 0.85 1.85
C ILE A 75 -10.35 1.19 1.99
N PRO A 76 -11.24 0.19 1.90
CA PRO A 76 -12.69 0.43 1.87
C PRO A 76 -13.23 1.11 3.12
N GLY A 77 -12.58 0.96 4.27
CA GLY A 77 -12.94 1.68 5.49
C GLY A 77 -12.81 3.21 5.37
N ARG A 78 -12.06 3.72 4.39
CA ARG A 78 -11.89 5.14 4.11
C ARG A 78 -12.52 5.58 2.79
N THR A 79 -12.46 4.72 1.77
CA THR A 79 -12.98 5.05 0.43
C THR A 79 -14.47 4.77 0.28
N GLY A 80 -15.03 3.90 1.14
CA GLY A 80 -16.43 3.49 1.13
C GLY A 80 -16.76 2.39 0.13
N VAL A 81 -15.79 1.96 -0.70
CA VAL A 81 -15.92 0.84 -1.64
C VAL A 81 -14.61 0.07 -1.76
N PRO A 82 -14.62 -1.27 -1.77
CA PRO A 82 -13.45 -2.09 -2.05
C PRO A 82 -13.20 -2.21 -3.55
N ILE A 83 -11.96 -2.53 -3.92
CA ILE A 83 -11.67 -3.11 -5.23
C ILE A 83 -12.04 -4.60 -5.14
N LYS A 84 -13.02 -5.04 -5.94
CA LYS A 84 -13.43 -6.45 -5.95
C LYS A 84 -12.38 -7.34 -6.62
N TYR A 85 -12.36 -8.60 -6.23
CA TYR A 85 -11.47 -9.63 -6.74
C TYR A 85 -11.33 -9.62 -8.28
N GLU A 86 -12.46 -9.66 -9.01
CA GLU A 86 -12.45 -9.68 -10.48
C GLU A 86 -11.90 -8.39 -11.09
N THR A 87 -12.05 -7.27 -10.38
CA THR A 87 -11.49 -5.98 -10.79
C THR A 87 -9.97 -5.99 -10.62
N ILE A 88 -9.46 -6.54 -9.51
CA ILE A 88 -8.01 -6.70 -9.29
C ILE A 88 -7.40 -7.62 -10.35
N LEU A 89 -8.02 -8.77 -10.66
CA LEU A 89 -7.56 -9.68 -11.73
C LEU A 89 -7.46 -8.98 -13.10
N ARG A 90 -8.36 -8.06 -13.40
CA ARG A 90 -8.32 -7.28 -14.65
C ARG A 90 -7.25 -6.19 -14.62
N LEU A 91 -7.02 -5.56 -13.47
CA LEU A 91 -5.99 -4.56 -13.27
C LEU A 91 -4.58 -5.17 -13.29
N ALA A 92 -4.40 -6.36 -12.74
CA ALA A 92 -3.14 -7.10 -12.74
C ALA A 92 -2.61 -7.44 -14.15
N LYS A 93 -3.46 -7.34 -15.17
CA LYS A 93 -3.03 -7.51 -16.59
C LYS A 93 -2.40 -6.26 -17.18
N HIS A 94 -2.43 -5.14 -16.48
CA HIS A 94 -1.82 -3.90 -16.96
C HIS A 94 -0.31 -3.91 -16.68
N PRO A 95 0.55 -3.63 -17.66
CA PRO A 95 2.00 -3.79 -17.51
C PRO A 95 2.62 -2.91 -16.44
N ASN A 96 2.06 -1.73 -16.16
CA ASN A 96 2.59 -0.80 -15.16
C ASN A 96 2.01 -1.03 -13.75
N ILE A 97 0.94 -1.85 -13.59
CA ILE A 97 0.35 -2.14 -12.29
C ILE A 97 1.08 -3.35 -11.70
N LEU A 98 2.00 -3.10 -10.78
CA LEU A 98 2.91 -4.11 -10.25
C LEU A 98 2.61 -4.54 -8.83
N ALA A 99 1.81 -3.77 -8.10
CA ALA A 99 1.58 -4.07 -6.69
C ALA A 99 0.19 -3.61 -6.20
N ILE A 100 -0.18 -4.13 -5.05
CA ILE A 100 -1.34 -3.67 -4.28
C ILE A 100 -0.97 -3.47 -2.81
N LYS A 101 -1.40 -2.35 -2.24
CA LYS A 101 -1.46 -2.12 -0.80
C LYS A 101 -2.89 -2.44 -0.34
N ASP A 102 -3.05 -3.49 0.43
CA ASP A 102 -4.33 -4.01 0.89
C ASP A 102 -4.58 -3.65 2.36
N ALA A 103 -5.66 -2.95 2.63
CA ALA A 103 -6.17 -2.65 3.96
C ALA A 103 -7.61 -3.18 4.18
N LYS A 104 -8.02 -4.22 3.44
CA LYS A 104 -9.28 -4.95 3.66
C LYS A 104 -9.16 -5.98 4.78
N GLY A 105 -8.03 -6.72 4.82
CA GLY A 105 -7.81 -7.80 5.75
C GLY A 105 -8.52 -9.13 5.37
N ASP A 106 -8.91 -9.31 4.11
CA ASP A 106 -9.43 -10.60 3.61
C ASP A 106 -8.28 -11.49 3.14
N PHE A 107 -7.68 -12.22 4.07
CA PHE A 107 -6.55 -13.11 3.80
C PHE A 107 -6.88 -14.23 2.82
N SER A 108 -8.14 -14.68 2.75
CA SER A 108 -8.58 -15.67 1.78
C SER A 108 -8.56 -15.12 0.36
N GLU A 109 -9.05 -13.89 0.16
CA GLU A 109 -8.98 -13.21 -1.13
C GLU A 109 -7.52 -12.96 -1.53
N VAL A 110 -6.68 -12.48 -0.60
CA VAL A 110 -5.25 -12.26 -0.84
C VAL A 110 -4.56 -13.53 -1.29
N SER A 111 -4.79 -14.66 -0.61
CA SER A 111 -4.19 -15.96 -1.00
C SER A 111 -4.60 -16.39 -2.41
N ARG A 112 -5.86 -16.17 -2.81
CA ARG A 112 -6.32 -16.46 -4.18
C ARG A 112 -5.66 -15.56 -5.21
N LEU A 113 -5.52 -14.28 -4.91
CA LEU A 113 -4.89 -13.30 -5.82
C LEU A 113 -3.40 -13.57 -6.00
N LEU A 114 -2.67 -13.92 -4.93
CA LEU A 114 -1.26 -14.32 -4.99
C LEU A 114 -1.04 -15.56 -5.88
N ASN A 115 -2.01 -16.49 -5.92
CA ASN A 115 -1.95 -17.66 -6.79
C ASN A 115 -2.29 -17.37 -8.27
N GLN A 116 -2.89 -16.23 -8.58
CA GLN A 116 -3.42 -15.94 -9.92
C GLN A 116 -2.85 -14.68 -10.57
N THR A 117 -2.01 -13.96 -9.86
CA THR A 117 -1.39 -12.71 -10.33
C THR A 117 0.06 -12.64 -9.89
N ASP A 118 0.86 -11.87 -10.63
CA ASP A 118 2.25 -11.55 -10.26
C ASP A 118 2.35 -10.26 -9.44
N LEU A 119 1.23 -9.75 -8.90
CA LEU A 119 1.21 -8.54 -8.09
C LEU A 119 1.97 -8.74 -6.77
N MET A 120 2.90 -7.85 -6.48
CA MET A 120 3.45 -7.74 -5.14
C MET A 120 2.36 -7.26 -4.18
N TYR A 121 2.17 -7.96 -3.06
CA TYR A 121 1.19 -7.61 -2.04
C TYR A 121 1.86 -6.93 -0.84
N PHE A 122 1.34 -5.78 -0.43
CA PHE A 122 1.77 -5.09 0.79
C PHE A 122 0.60 -4.95 1.75
N SER A 123 0.81 -5.27 3.01
CA SER A 123 -0.17 -4.92 4.04
C SER A 123 -0.32 -3.40 4.13
N GLY A 124 -1.54 -2.92 4.07
CA GLY A 124 -1.90 -1.53 4.30
C GLY A 124 -2.32 -1.25 5.74
N ASP A 125 -2.31 -2.29 6.58
CA ASP A 125 -2.67 -2.26 7.99
C ASP A 125 -1.49 -2.77 8.83
N ASP A 126 -1.04 -1.95 9.76
CA ASP A 126 0.10 -2.23 10.63
C ASP A 126 -0.12 -3.49 11.49
N ALA A 127 -1.34 -3.71 12.01
CA ALA A 127 -1.67 -4.87 12.82
C ALA A 127 -1.67 -6.19 12.02
N ASN A 128 -1.99 -6.11 10.72
CA ASN A 128 -2.06 -7.25 9.81
C ASN A 128 -0.77 -7.53 9.04
N ALA A 129 0.32 -6.81 9.34
CA ALA A 129 1.57 -6.94 8.60
C ALA A 129 2.13 -8.37 8.61
N LEU A 130 2.31 -8.97 9.79
CA LEU A 130 2.81 -10.35 9.90
C LEU A 130 1.86 -11.40 9.28
N PRO A 131 0.54 -11.39 9.56
CA PRO A 131 -0.39 -12.31 8.90
C PRO A 131 -0.35 -12.23 7.36
N HIS A 132 -0.32 -11.02 6.78
CA HIS A 132 -0.18 -10.87 5.33
C HIS A 132 1.14 -11.48 4.80
N MET A 133 2.26 -11.20 5.48
CA MET A 133 3.55 -11.74 5.06
C MET A 133 3.61 -13.27 5.23
N ALA A 134 2.96 -13.83 6.24
CA ALA A 134 2.91 -15.28 6.47
C ALA A 134 2.19 -16.04 5.35
N ILE A 135 1.28 -15.37 4.61
CA ILE A 135 0.59 -15.95 3.44
C ILE A 135 1.21 -15.55 2.10
N GLY A 136 2.38 -14.88 2.10
CA GLY A 136 3.15 -14.57 0.89
C GLY A 136 3.17 -13.10 0.46
N ALA A 137 2.66 -12.16 1.27
CA ALA A 137 2.81 -10.75 0.96
C ALA A 137 4.29 -10.31 1.07
N THR A 138 4.67 -9.34 0.25
CA THR A 138 6.03 -8.82 0.13
C THR A 138 6.49 -8.02 1.34
N GLY A 139 5.56 -7.35 2.03
CA GLY A 139 5.88 -6.47 3.16
C GLY A 139 4.69 -5.62 3.61
N LEU A 140 4.97 -4.44 4.12
CA LEU A 140 3.94 -3.50 4.57
C LEU A 140 4.23 -2.07 4.11
N ILE A 141 3.17 -1.28 4.00
CA ILE A 141 3.20 0.17 3.84
C ILE A 141 2.35 0.74 4.98
N GLY A 142 2.93 0.86 6.16
CA GLY A 142 2.24 1.17 7.41
C GLY A 142 2.36 2.62 7.85
N VAL A 143 1.47 3.05 8.74
CA VAL A 143 1.50 4.38 9.36
C VAL A 143 2.55 4.43 10.47
N THR A 144 2.60 3.40 11.33
CA THR A 144 3.51 3.35 12.46
C THR A 144 4.98 3.18 12.04
N ALA A 145 5.24 2.76 10.80
CA ALA A 145 6.59 2.71 10.23
C ALA A 145 7.31 4.07 10.22
N ASN A 146 6.57 5.19 10.29
CA ASN A 146 7.17 6.52 10.45
C ASN A 146 8.00 6.66 11.75
N ILE A 147 7.68 5.87 12.79
CA ILE A 147 8.33 5.92 14.10
C ILE A 147 8.96 4.58 14.50
N THR A 148 8.67 3.48 13.79
CA THR A 148 9.12 2.12 14.12
C THR A 148 9.68 1.38 12.91
N ALA A 149 10.31 2.08 11.98
CA ALA A 149 10.87 1.44 10.78
C ALA A 149 11.88 0.31 11.13
N ALA A 150 12.75 0.51 12.12
CA ALA A 150 13.74 -0.48 12.48
C ALA A 150 13.14 -1.78 13.06
N PRO A 151 12.22 -1.76 14.05
CA PRO A 151 11.49 -2.95 14.48
C PRO A 151 10.73 -3.67 13.36
N TYR A 152 10.06 -2.93 12.46
CA TYR A 152 9.42 -3.56 11.30
C TYR A 152 10.45 -4.22 10.37
N ARG A 153 11.61 -3.62 10.18
CA ARG A 153 12.67 -4.23 9.39
C ARG A 153 13.12 -5.56 9.97
N VAL A 154 13.28 -5.65 11.31
CA VAL A 154 13.58 -6.91 12.00
C VAL A 154 12.51 -7.97 11.71
N MET A 155 11.22 -7.61 11.77
CA MET A 155 10.13 -8.52 11.48
C MET A 155 10.16 -9.00 10.01
N VAL A 156 10.30 -8.08 9.06
CA VAL A 156 10.36 -8.39 7.62
C VAL A 156 11.53 -9.30 7.31
N ASP A 157 12.71 -9.01 7.84
CA ASP A 157 13.91 -9.82 7.63
C ASP A 157 13.77 -11.22 8.25
N ALA A 158 13.11 -11.34 9.40
CA ALA A 158 12.81 -12.63 10.02
C ALA A 158 11.89 -13.49 9.15
N VAL A 159 10.81 -12.91 8.62
CA VAL A 159 9.92 -13.60 7.68
C VAL A 159 10.69 -14.06 6.43
N ASN A 160 11.50 -13.19 5.85
CA ASN A 160 12.26 -13.50 4.63
C ASN A 160 13.30 -14.62 4.84
N ARG A 161 13.75 -14.84 6.09
CA ARG A 161 14.62 -15.98 6.45
C ARG A 161 13.85 -17.22 6.87
N GLY A 162 12.52 -17.19 6.91
CA GLY A 162 11.70 -18.29 7.41
C GLY A 162 11.69 -18.42 8.95
N ASP A 163 12.19 -17.43 9.68
CA ASP A 163 12.21 -17.41 11.14
C ASP A 163 10.92 -16.83 11.71
N LEU A 164 9.89 -17.67 11.73
CA LEU A 164 8.56 -17.29 12.22
C LEU A 164 8.58 -16.94 13.72
N ALA A 165 9.45 -17.56 14.51
CA ALA A 165 9.56 -17.28 15.94
C ALA A 165 10.07 -15.85 16.19
N ALA A 166 11.14 -15.45 15.51
CA ALA A 166 11.67 -14.08 15.59
C ALA A 166 10.68 -13.06 15.00
N ALA A 167 10.03 -13.39 13.88
CA ALA A 167 9.01 -12.52 13.29
C ALA A 167 7.83 -12.28 14.24
N THR A 168 7.36 -13.33 14.91
CA THR A 168 6.28 -13.27 15.90
C THR A 168 6.69 -12.46 17.13
N ALA A 169 7.91 -12.61 17.61
CA ALA A 169 8.42 -11.82 18.72
C ALA A 169 8.48 -10.32 18.38
N ALA A 170 9.00 -9.99 17.20
CA ALA A 170 9.02 -8.61 16.71
C ALA A 170 7.61 -8.03 16.55
N HIS A 171 6.67 -8.77 15.95
CA HIS A 171 5.29 -8.36 15.81
C HIS A 171 4.62 -8.06 17.16
N LYS A 172 4.79 -8.96 18.14
CA LYS A 172 4.25 -8.78 19.50
C LYS A 172 4.84 -7.54 20.19
N SER A 173 6.10 -7.23 19.96
CA SER A 173 6.73 -6.04 20.52
C SER A 173 6.21 -4.73 19.93
N LEU A 174 5.71 -4.76 18.69
CA LEU A 174 5.11 -3.62 17.99
C LEU A 174 3.65 -3.37 18.40
N GLU A 175 2.92 -4.41 18.85
CA GLU A 175 1.47 -4.34 19.11
C GLU A 175 1.05 -3.18 20.03
N PRO A 176 1.70 -2.94 21.20
CA PRO A 176 1.28 -1.86 22.09
C PRO A 176 1.35 -0.48 21.42
N LEU A 177 2.37 -0.25 20.59
CA LEU A 177 2.52 1.01 19.86
C LEU A 177 1.52 1.13 18.71
N VAL A 178 1.36 0.06 17.92
CA VAL A 178 0.35 0.02 16.84
C VAL A 178 -1.02 0.36 17.41
N ARG A 179 -1.42 -0.28 18.51
CA ARG A 179 -2.67 -0.01 19.19
C ARG A 179 -2.77 1.44 19.67
N ALA A 180 -1.73 1.97 20.31
CA ALA A 180 -1.72 3.34 20.81
C ALA A 180 -1.88 4.37 19.67
N VAL A 181 -1.19 4.15 18.54
CA VAL A 181 -1.22 5.08 17.39
C VAL A 181 -2.51 4.98 16.59
N MET A 182 -3.06 3.76 16.41
CA MET A 182 -4.11 3.52 15.43
C MET A 182 -5.53 3.49 15.99
N THR A 183 -5.74 3.41 17.34
CA THR A 183 -7.07 3.17 17.89
C THR A 183 -7.73 4.39 18.53
N HIS A 184 -6.98 5.38 18.99
CA HIS A 184 -7.55 6.51 19.75
C HIS A 184 -7.98 7.68 18.85
N VAL A 185 -7.19 7.97 17.82
CA VAL A 185 -7.45 8.99 16.80
C VAL A 185 -6.93 8.46 15.46
N PRO A 186 -7.25 9.10 14.32
CA PRO A 186 -6.67 8.69 13.04
C PRO A 186 -5.14 8.61 13.13
N GLY A 187 -4.56 7.48 12.75
CA GLY A 187 -3.13 7.18 12.93
C GLY A 187 -2.18 8.25 12.37
N THR A 188 -2.61 8.97 11.31
CA THR A 188 -1.85 10.10 10.76
C THR A 188 -1.77 11.30 11.71
N VAL A 189 -2.77 11.50 12.57
CA VAL A 189 -2.76 12.54 13.60
C VAL A 189 -1.76 12.14 14.68
N SER A 190 -1.86 10.91 15.19
CA SER A 190 -0.91 10.38 16.17
C SER A 190 0.54 10.45 15.67
N ALA A 191 0.80 9.98 14.44
CA ALA A 191 2.14 9.95 13.86
C ALA A 191 2.77 11.35 13.64
N LYS A 192 1.94 12.41 13.56
CA LYS A 192 2.43 13.79 13.48
C LYS A 192 2.67 14.43 14.86
N TYR A 193 2.05 13.90 15.89
CA TYR A 193 2.19 14.39 17.26
C TYR A 193 3.44 13.86 17.96
N ILE A 194 3.83 12.63 17.64
CA ILE A 194 5.02 11.96 18.18
C ILE A 194 6.28 12.40 17.41
#